data_4a0ada5e29b25bd76c0a96f4bf3aff1a
#
_entry.id   4a0ada5e29b25bd76c0a96f4bf3aff1a
#
_cell.length_a   1.000
_cell.length_b   1.000
_cell.length_c   1.000
_cell.angle_alpha   90.00
_cell.angle_beta   90.00
_cell.angle_gamma   90.00
#
_symmetry.space_group_name_H-M   'P 1'
#
loop_
_entity.id
_entity.type
_entity.pdbx_description
1 polymer ?
#
loop_
_entity_poly.entity_id
_entity_poly.type
_entity_poly.pdbx_seq_one_letter_code
_entity_poly.pdbx_strand_id
1 'polypeptide(L)'
;NVIKVVWGREWDSLLAADSEGALRDLMNRTPDGDYQTYKAESGAYVRENFFGRDPKTLAMVDHMSDDDIWNLKRGGHDYRKVYAAFKAAVNHKGQPTVILAKTVKGYGLGSSFEGRNATHQMKKLTLENLKDFRDDMRIPITDSALEADVYQPPYYHPGEQDEAIEYLLEKRRALGGFVPERRSKFTQV
;
A
#
# COMPACT_ATOMS: atom_id res chain seq x y z
N ASN A 1 -2.73 16.48 15.64
CA ASN A 1 -1.50 15.75 15.23
C ASN A 1 -1.66 15.16 13.83
N VAL A 2 -0.61 15.21 12.99
CA VAL A 2 -0.64 14.66 11.62
C VAL A 2 0.59 13.79 11.40
N ILE A 3 0.36 12.57 10.89
CA ILE A 3 1.41 11.64 10.48
C ILE A 3 1.28 11.42 8.97
N LYS A 4 2.36 11.68 8.20
CA LYS A 4 2.40 11.45 6.76
C LYS A 4 3.17 10.17 6.46
N VAL A 5 2.54 9.24 5.75
CA VAL A 5 3.12 7.95 5.32
C VAL A 5 3.17 7.96 3.79
N VAL A 6 4.14 8.68 3.23
CA VAL A 6 4.19 8.97 1.78
C VAL A 6 5.06 7.96 1.04
N TRP A 7 6.26 7.68 1.53
CA TRP A 7 7.24 6.81 0.88
C TRP A 7 7.47 5.53 1.68
N GLY A 8 7.58 4.40 0.99
CA GLY A 8 7.92 3.11 1.58
C GLY A 8 9.35 3.08 2.10
N ARG A 9 9.69 2.08 2.89
CA ARG A 9 11.03 1.91 3.48
C ARG A 9 12.13 1.71 2.45
N GLU A 10 11.78 1.25 1.25
CA GLU A 10 12.71 1.08 0.14
C GLU A 10 13.34 2.41 -0.30
N TRP A 11 12.67 3.53 -0.05
CA TRP A 11 13.19 4.88 -0.29
C TRP A 11 14.12 5.40 0.80
N ASP A 12 14.15 4.78 1.98
CA ASP A 12 14.83 5.36 3.15
C ASP A 12 16.34 5.48 2.92
N SER A 13 16.97 4.52 2.26
CA SER A 13 18.41 4.57 1.92
C SER A 13 18.70 5.68 0.90
N LEU A 14 17.86 5.84 -0.13
CA LEU A 14 18.02 6.89 -1.13
C LEU A 14 17.84 8.28 -0.50
N LEU A 15 16.82 8.44 0.34
CA LEU A 15 16.56 9.70 1.05
C LEU A 15 17.68 10.05 2.05
N ALA A 16 18.27 9.03 2.70
CA ALA A 16 19.39 9.23 3.61
C ALA A 16 20.69 9.60 2.87
N ALA A 17 20.87 9.11 1.64
CA ALA A 17 22.02 9.43 0.79
C ALA A 17 21.89 10.79 0.09
N ASP A 18 20.70 11.40 0.07
CA ASP A 18 20.41 12.67 -0.61
C ASP A 18 20.91 13.90 0.19
N SER A 19 22.23 13.99 0.39
CA SER A 19 22.85 15.05 1.17
C SER A 19 22.65 16.46 0.61
N GLU A 20 22.51 16.57 -0.72
CA GLU A 20 22.31 17.84 -1.41
C GLU A 20 20.81 18.17 -1.62
N GLY A 21 19.91 17.23 -1.34
CA GLY A 21 18.47 17.42 -1.49
C GLY A 21 17.96 17.33 -2.94
N ALA A 22 18.77 16.84 -3.87
CA ALA A 22 18.40 16.73 -5.29
C ALA A 22 17.17 15.81 -5.49
N LEU A 23 17.16 14.65 -4.83
CA LEU A 23 16.05 13.72 -4.87
C LEU A 23 14.79 14.32 -4.22
N ARG A 24 14.93 14.92 -3.05
CA ARG A 24 13.81 15.58 -2.36
C ARG A 24 13.20 16.71 -3.21
N ASP A 25 14.04 17.52 -3.86
CA ASP A 25 13.58 18.61 -4.73
C ASP A 25 12.90 18.06 -5.99
N LEU A 26 13.42 16.99 -6.57
CA LEU A 26 12.78 16.29 -7.68
C LEU A 26 11.41 15.74 -7.27
N MET A 27 11.32 15.07 -6.12
CA MET A 27 10.07 14.56 -5.57
C MET A 27 9.03 15.65 -5.36
N ASN A 28 9.44 16.82 -4.83
CA ASN A 28 8.53 17.93 -4.55
C ASN A 28 8.03 18.64 -5.81
N ARG A 29 8.83 18.66 -6.88
CA ARG A 29 8.46 19.28 -8.15
C ARG A 29 7.69 18.37 -9.10
N THR A 30 7.67 17.07 -8.83
CA THR A 30 6.99 16.09 -9.67
C THR A 30 5.48 16.17 -9.47
N PRO A 31 4.69 16.43 -10.54
CA PRO A 31 3.23 16.49 -10.46
C PRO A 31 2.61 15.11 -10.13
N ASP A 32 1.42 15.11 -9.55
CA ASP A 32 0.70 13.88 -9.21
C ASP A 32 0.39 13.00 -10.44
N GLY A 33 0.11 13.61 -11.59
CA GLY A 33 -0.11 12.88 -12.85
C GLY A 33 1.11 12.09 -13.30
N ASP A 34 2.33 12.67 -13.15
CA ASP A 34 3.58 11.97 -13.45
C ASP A 34 3.77 10.77 -12.50
N TYR A 35 3.50 10.94 -11.20
CA TYR A 35 3.57 9.83 -10.25
C TYR A 35 2.60 8.70 -10.58
N GLN A 36 1.43 9.00 -11.10
CA GLN A 36 0.48 8.00 -11.58
C GLN A 36 1.05 7.25 -12.79
N THR A 37 1.60 7.98 -13.76
CA THR A 37 2.23 7.41 -14.95
C THR A 37 3.39 6.49 -14.56
N TYR A 38 4.29 6.93 -13.67
CA TYR A 38 5.41 6.10 -13.18
C TYR A 38 4.97 4.78 -12.55
N LYS A 39 3.79 4.73 -11.95
CA LYS A 39 3.30 3.47 -11.40
C LYS A 39 2.65 2.57 -12.45
N ALA A 40 2.12 3.14 -13.53
CA ALA A 40 1.52 2.40 -14.63
C ALA A 40 2.54 1.89 -15.66
N GLU A 41 3.74 2.46 -15.65
CA GLU A 41 4.85 2.14 -16.57
C GLU A 41 5.89 1.22 -15.91
N SER A 42 7.03 0.99 -16.58
CA SER A 42 8.11 0.12 -16.12
C SER A 42 9.14 0.85 -15.25
N GLY A 43 10.00 0.07 -14.56
CA GLY A 43 11.16 0.62 -13.84
C GLY A 43 12.16 1.34 -14.75
N ALA A 44 12.35 0.85 -15.99
CA ALA A 44 13.17 1.54 -17.01
C ALA A 44 12.60 2.92 -17.31
N TYR A 45 11.28 3.02 -17.47
CA TYR A 45 10.62 4.30 -17.68
C TYR A 45 10.81 5.25 -16.50
N VAL A 46 10.72 4.75 -15.27
CA VAL A 46 10.95 5.54 -14.05
C VAL A 46 12.40 5.99 -13.94
N ARG A 47 13.36 5.13 -14.28
CA ARG A 47 14.78 5.49 -14.35
C ARG A 47 15.00 6.67 -15.27
N GLU A 48 14.49 6.60 -16.48
CA GLU A 48 14.68 7.63 -17.51
C GLU A 48 13.90 8.92 -17.19
N ASN A 49 12.62 8.80 -16.88
CA ASN A 49 11.69 9.93 -16.84
C ASN A 49 11.52 10.57 -15.47
N PHE A 50 11.91 9.89 -14.39
CA PHE A 50 11.97 10.46 -13.05
C PHE A 50 13.42 10.72 -12.63
N PHE A 51 14.22 9.68 -12.38
CA PHE A 51 15.60 9.86 -11.92
C PHE A 51 16.49 10.55 -12.96
N GLY A 52 16.25 10.30 -14.25
CA GLY A 52 17.01 10.91 -15.37
C GLY A 52 16.78 12.40 -15.58
N ARG A 53 15.83 13.02 -14.86
CA ARG A 53 15.61 14.47 -14.91
C ARG A 53 16.77 15.28 -14.29
N ASP A 54 17.56 14.64 -13.44
CA ASP A 54 18.75 15.24 -12.82
C ASP A 54 19.88 14.21 -12.78
N PRO A 55 21.08 14.53 -13.28
CA PRO A 55 22.23 13.61 -13.24
C PRO A 55 22.56 13.10 -11.84
N LYS A 56 22.34 13.90 -10.79
CA LYS A 56 22.58 13.49 -9.40
C LYS A 56 21.62 12.41 -8.97
N THR A 57 20.32 12.56 -9.28
CA THR A 57 19.32 11.54 -8.94
C THR A 57 19.50 10.28 -9.77
N LEU A 58 19.90 10.39 -11.03
CA LEU A 58 20.21 9.22 -11.85
C LEU A 58 21.38 8.43 -11.28
N ALA A 59 22.47 9.11 -10.87
CA ALA A 59 23.63 8.46 -10.25
C ALA A 59 23.27 7.72 -8.93
N MET A 60 22.28 8.20 -8.18
CA MET A 60 21.86 7.54 -6.93
C MET A 60 21.29 6.14 -7.17
N VAL A 61 20.79 5.84 -8.36
CA VAL A 61 20.14 4.57 -8.72
C VAL A 61 20.93 3.73 -9.72
N ASP A 62 22.17 4.09 -10.03
CA ASP A 62 23.04 3.35 -10.96
C ASP A 62 23.21 1.87 -10.60
N HIS A 63 23.24 1.57 -9.30
CA HIS A 63 23.42 0.23 -8.76
C HIS A 63 22.13 -0.59 -8.68
N MET A 64 20.97 0.01 -8.95
CA MET A 64 19.67 -0.63 -8.85
C MET A 64 19.26 -1.18 -10.21
N SER A 65 18.63 -2.35 -10.24
CA SER A 65 17.93 -2.84 -11.42
C SER A 65 16.64 -2.04 -11.68
N ASP A 66 16.06 -2.20 -12.88
CA ASP A 66 14.78 -1.58 -13.18
C ASP A 66 13.65 -2.16 -12.31
N ASP A 67 13.74 -3.45 -11.97
CA ASP A 67 12.80 -4.08 -11.03
C ASP A 67 12.92 -3.50 -9.63
N ASP A 68 14.13 -3.22 -9.13
CA ASP A 68 14.32 -2.54 -7.85
C ASP A 68 13.68 -1.15 -7.85
N ILE A 69 13.87 -0.38 -8.92
CA ILE A 69 13.27 0.95 -9.07
C ILE A 69 11.74 0.86 -9.11
N TRP A 70 11.19 -0.10 -9.85
CA TRP A 70 9.74 -0.29 -9.93
C TRP A 70 9.13 -0.71 -8.58
N ASN A 71 9.90 -1.43 -7.77
CA ASN A 71 9.52 -1.88 -6.42
C ASN A 71 9.68 -0.81 -5.33
N LEU A 72 10.11 0.40 -5.64
CA LEU A 72 10.09 1.53 -4.70
C LEU A 72 8.65 1.94 -4.37
N LYS A 73 8.12 1.43 -3.26
CA LYS A 73 6.69 1.49 -2.90
C LYS A 73 6.26 2.84 -2.34
N ARG A 74 4.95 3.10 -2.42
CA ARG A 74 4.32 4.18 -1.66
C ARG A 74 4.14 3.77 -0.21
N GLY A 75 4.23 4.74 0.70
CA GLY A 75 4.21 4.50 2.15
C GLY A 75 2.94 3.82 2.66
N GLY A 76 1.77 4.14 2.07
CA GLY A 76 0.51 3.52 2.43
C GLY A 76 0.42 2.01 2.10
N HIS A 77 1.39 1.48 1.34
CA HIS A 77 1.54 0.04 1.06
C HIS A 77 2.72 -0.61 1.80
N ASP A 78 3.45 0.16 2.60
CA ASP A 78 4.43 -0.36 3.53
C ASP A 78 3.76 -0.67 4.87
N TYR A 79 3.38 -1.92 5.07
CA TYR A 79 2.68 -2.35 6.28
C TYR A 79 3.44 -2.04 7.57
N ARG A 80 4.78 -2.00 7.57
CA ARG A 80 5.58 -1.64 8.75
C ARG A 80 5.42 -0.16 9.09
N LYS A 81 5.51 0.72 8.08
CA LYS A 81 5.31 2.16 8.27
C LYS A 81 3.86 2.48 8.64
N VAL A 82 2.89 1.80 8.01
CA VAL A 82 1.47 1.93 8.35
C VAL A 82 1.22 1.50 9.79
N TYR A 83 1.73 0.32 10.20
CA TYR A 83 1.61 -0.13 11.60
C TYR A 83 2.23 0.87 12.58
N ALA A 84 3.43 1.35 12.31
CA ALA A 84 4.11 2.33 13.17
C ALA A 84 3.30 3.64 13.30
N ALA A 85 2.71 4.11 12.18
CA ALA A 85 1.86 5.30 12.18
C ALA A 85 0.60 5.11 13.03
N PHE A 86 -0.09 3.98 12.88
CA PHE A 86 -1.26 3.67 13.69
C PHE A 86 -0.91 3.49 15.17
N LYS A 87 0.19 2.82 15.48
CA LYS A 87 0.68 2.66 16.86
C LYS A 87 0.98 4.01 17.51
N ALA A 88 1.63 4.91 16.78
CA ALA A 88 1.90 6.27 17.25
C ALA A 88 0.61 7.06 17.45
N ALA A 89 -0.35 6.95 16.53
CA ALA A 89 -1.64 7.64 16.61
C ALA A 89 -2.47 7.19 17.82
N VAL A 90 -2.56 5.88 18.07
CA VAL A 90 -3.32 5.33 19.22
C VAL A 90 -2.70 5.72 20.56
N ASN A 91 -1.38 5.83 20.61
CA ASN A 91 -0.68 6.23 21.84
C ASN A 91 -0.66 7.74 22.08
N HIS A 92 -0.96 8.56 21.07
CA HIS A 92 -1.00 10.00 21.19
C HIS A 92 -2.21 10.44 22.00
N LYS A 93 -1.99 11.33 22.96
CA LYS A 93 -3.03 11.85 23.87
C LYS A 93 -3.22 13.35 23.67
N GLY A 94 -4.37 13.84 24.10
CA GLY A 94 -4.69 15.28 24.16
C GLY A 94 -5.29 15.87 22.88
N GLN A 95 -5.11 15.23 21.72
CA GLN A 95 -5.71 15.68 20.46
C GLN A 95 -5.86 14.52 19.47
N PRO A 96 -6.79 14.62 18.50
CA PRO A 96 -6.93 13.62 17.43
C PRO A 96 -5.66 13.52 16.57
N THR A 97 -5.44 12.35 15.97
CA THR A 97 -4.35 12.14 15.01
C THR A 97 -4.94 11.78 13.65
N VAL A 98 -4.50 12.50 12.62
CA VAL A 98 -4.80 12.19 11.21
C VAL A 98 -3.58 11.51 10.59
N ILE A 99 -3.81 10.38 9.91
CA ILE A 99 -2.78 9.67 9.15
C ILE A 99 -3.06 9.90 7.65
N LEU A 100 -2.10 10.54 6.96
CA LEU A 100 -2.15 10.75 5.52
C LEU A 100 -1.28 9.68 4.86
N ALA A 101 -1.90 8.62 4.36
CA ALA A 101 -1.22 7.52 3.71
C ALA A 101 -1.32 7.63 2.18
N LYS A 102 -0.17 7.74 1.50
CA LYS A 102 -0.13 7.73 0.03
C LYS A 102 -0.24 6.29 -0.47
N THR A 103 -1.28 6.02 -1.25
CA THR A 103 -1.58 4.71 -1.82
C THR A 103 -1.63 4.76 -3.34
N VAL A 104 -1.66 3.59 -3.96
CA VAL A 104 -1.89 3.39 -5.40
C VAL A 104 -3.24 2.75 -5.57
N LYS A 105 -4.11 3.35 -6.39
CA LYS A 105 -5.42 2.77 -6.69
C LYS A 105 -5.27 1.42 -7.38
N GLY A 106 -6.00 0.42 -6.91
CA GLY A 106 -5.94 -0.95 -7.44
C GLY A 106 -4.68 -1.72 -7.06
N TYR A 107 -3.93 -1.25 -6.06
CA TYR A 107 -2.72 -1.94 -5.58
C TYR A 107 -3.00 -3.41 -5.23
N GLY A 108 -2.12 -4.30 -5.71
CA GLY A 108 -2.23 -5.75 -5.51
C GLY A 108 -3.15 -6.46 -6.50
N LEU A 109 -3.85 -5.74 -7.40
CA LEU A 109 -4.70 -6.33 -8.42
C LEU A 109 -3.99 -6.57 -9.76
N GLY A 110 -2.69 -6.33 -9.82
CA GLY A 110 -1.86 -6.53 -11.00
C GLY A 110 -1.84 -5.33 -11.96
N SER A 111 -0.97 -5.42 -12.97
CA SER A 111 -0.66 -4.32 -13.90
C SER A 111 -1.86 -3.81 -14.72
N SER A 112 -2.89 -4.64 -14.89
CA SER A 112 -4.13 -4.23 -15.57
C SER A 112 -4.96 -3.24 -14.76
N PHE A 113 -4.73 -3.12 -13.45
CA PHE A 113 -5.53 -2.32 -12.52
C PHE A 113 -4.73 -1.23 -11.81
N GLU A 114 -3.48 -1.51 -11.44
CA GLU A 114 -2.68 -0.61 -10.61
C GLU A 114 -2.39 0.72 -11.30
N GLY A 115 -2.65 1.82 -10.59
CA GLY A 115 -2.34 3.16 -11.05
C GLY A 115 -3.20 3.69 -12.21
N ARG A 116 -4.23 2.96 -12.65
CA ARG A 116 -5.04 3.31 -13.81
C ARG A 116 -6.33 4.05 -13.44
N ASN A 117 -6.68 5.08 -14.18
CA ASN A 117 -7.95 5.79 -14.01
C ASN A 117 -9.16 4.86 -14.24
N ALA A 118 -9.06 3.94 -15.22
CA ALA A 118 -10.09 2.96 -15.55
C ALA A 118 -10.45 2.04 -14.37
N THR A 119 -9.56 1.83 -13.42
CA THR A 119 -9.77 0.95 -12.25
C THR A 119 -11.00 1.33 -11.44
N HIS A 120 -11.40 2.59 -11.44
CA HIS A 120 -12.63 3.04 -10.77
C HIS A 120 -13.90 2.42 -11.38
N GLN A 121 -13.89 2.14 -12.67
CA GLN A 121 -15.02 1.59 -13.41
C GLN A 121 -14.95 0.06 -13.57
N MET A 122 -13.80 -0.55 -13.33
CA MET A 122 -13.60 -1.99 -13.48
C MET A 122 -14.34 -2.74 -12.37
N LYS A 123 -15.28 -3.60 -12.76
CA LYS A 123 -16.16 -4.31 -11.82
C LYS A 123 -15.84 -5.81 -11.74
N LYS A 124 -15.04 -6.34 -12.66
CA LYS A 124 -14.80 -7.77 -12.79
C LYS A 124 -13.31 -8.03 -13.08
N LEU A 125 -12.76 -9.04 -12.43
CA LEU A 125 -11.46 -9.62 -12.75
C LEU A 125 -11.65 -10.76 -13.77
N THR A 126 -10.67 -10.96 -14.64
CA THR A 126 -10.60 -12.18 -15.45
C THR A 126 -10.09 -13.33 -14.59
N LEU A 127 -10.24 -14.57 -15.07
CA LEU A 127 -9.68 -15.73 -14.39
C LEU A 127 -8.17 -15.61 -14.18
N GLU A 128 -7.45 -15.11 -15.17
CA GLU A 128 -6.01 -14.87 -15.09
C GLU A 128 -5.67 -13.87 -13.98
N ASN A 129 -6.35 -12.72 -13.95
CA ASN A 129 -6.16 -11.73 -12.88
C ASN A 129 -6.46 -12.29 -11.48
N LEU A 130 -7.45 -13.19 -11.35
CA LEU A 130 -7.74 -13.86 -10.08
C LEU A 130 -6.62 -14.81 -9.66
N LYS A 131 -6.06 -15.56 -10.61
CA LYS A 131 -4.92 -16.45 -10.37
C LYS A 131 -3.68 -15.66 -9.96
N ASP A 132 -3.35 -14.61 -10.70
CA ASP A 132 -2.25 -13.72 -10.36
C ASP A 132 -2.41 -13.12 -8.94
N PHE A 133 -3.60 -12.58 -8.64
CA PHE A 133 -3.90 -12.04 -7.32
C PHE A 133 -3.76 -13.09 -6.21
N ARG A 134 -4.29 -14.30 -6.43
CA ARG A 134 -4.17 -15.42 -5.48
C ARG A 134 -2.71 -15.76 -5.21
N ASP A 135 -1.90 -15.83 -6.27
CA ASP A 135 -0.49 -16.22 -6.19
C ASP A 135 0.34 -15.13 -5.49
N ASP A 136 0.14 -13.87 -5.85
CA ASP A 136 0.80 -12.72 -5.22
C ASP A 136 0.47 -12.63 -3.72
N MET A 137 -0.78 -12.89 -3.36
CA MET A 137 -1.25 -12.89 -1.96
C MET A 137 -1.01 -14.22 -1.26
N ARG A 138 -0.51 -15.25 -1.95
CA ARG A 138 -0.27 -16.60 -1.43
C ARG A 138 -1.51 -17.22 -0.79
N ILE A 139 -2.67 -17.01 -1.40
CA ILE A 139 -3.94 -17.56 -0.90
C ILE A 139 -4.05 -19.02 -1.34
N PRO A 140 -4.25 -19.99 -0.43
CA PRO A 140 -4.24 -21.42 -0.75
C PRO A 140 -5.58 -21.88 -1.39
N ILE A 141 -5.93 -21.31 -2.52
CA ILE A 141 -7.09 -21.70 -3.35
C ILE A 141 -6.58 -22.35 -4.65
N THR A 142 -7.14 -23.49 -5.01
CA THR A 142 -6.75 -24.22 -6.22
C THR A 142 -7.24 -23.55 -7.49
N ASP A 143 -6.58 -23.80 -8.62
CA ASP A 143 -7.02 -23.33 -9.94
C ASP A 143 -8.43 -23.80 -10.25
N SER A 144 -8.72 -25.09 -10.02
CA SER A 144 -10.04 -25.68 -10.27
C SER A 144 -11.17 -24.99 -9.48
N ALA A 145 -10.88 -24.50 -8.27
CA ALA A 145 -11.87 -23.78 -7.47
C ALA A 145 -12.14 -22.36 -8.03
N LEU A 146 -11.12 -21.69 -8.59
CA LEU A 146 -11.29 -20.40 -9.28
C LEU A 146 -11.98 -20.57 -10.64
N GLU A 147 -11.70 -21.65 -11.35
CA GLU A 147 -12.28 -21.96 -12.66
C GLU A 147 -13.75 -22.34 -12.58
N ALA A 148 -14.21 -22.85 -11.43
CA ALA A 148 -15.59 -23.27 -11.23
C ALA A 148 -16.59 -22.09 -11.40
N ASP A 149 -16.28 -20.93 -10.84
CA ASP A 149 -17.03 -19.69 -11.03
C ASP A 149 -16.14 -18.46 -10.80
N VAL A 150 -15.74 -17.83 -11.90
CA VAL A 150 -14.88 -16.61 -11.86
C VAL A 150 -15.55 -15.45 -11.12
N TYR A 151 -16.88 -15.43 -11.04
CA TYR A 151 -17.64 -14.35 -10.40
C TYR A 151 -18.00 -14.61 -8.94
N GLN A 152 -17.77 -15.83 -8.47
CA GLN A 152 -18.00 -16.23 -7.09
C GLN A 152 -16.79 -17.04 -6.57
N PRO A 153 -15.60 -16.42 -6.53
CA PRO A 153 -14.42 -17.10 -6.02
C PRO A 153 -14.64 -17.51 -4.55
N PRO A 154 -14.08 -18.65 -4.12
CA PRO A 154 -14.22 -19.10 -2.74
C PRO A 154 -13.69 -18.07 -1.75
N TYR A 155 -14.39 -17.89 -0.64
CA TYR A 155 -13.88 -17.11 0.47
C TYR A 155 -12.84 -17.91 1.25
N TYR A 156 -11.67 -17.32 1.48
CA TYR A 156 -10.61 -17.90 2.29
C TYR A 156 -10.55 -17.24 3.67
N HIS A 157 -10.50 -18.06 4.69
CA HIS A 157 -10.23 -17.66 6.08
C HIS A 157 -9.20 -18.63 6.68
N PRO A 158 -8.06 -18.15 7.22
CA PRO A 158 -6.96 -19.02 7.67
C PRO A 158 -7.29 -19.87 8.90
N GLY A 159 -8.39 -19.58 9.56
CA GLY A 159 -8.82 -20.29 10.78
C GLY A 159 -8.55 -19.46 12.04
N GLU A 160 -9.29 -19.77 13.13
CA GLU A 160 -9.18 -19.03 14.39
C GLU A 160 -7.86 -19.30 15.15
N GLN A 161 -7.16 -20.38 14.78
CA GLN A 161 -5.87 -20.76 15.38
C GLN A 161 -4.67 -20.20 14.59
N ASP A 162 -4.91 -19.44 13.53
CA ASP A 162 -3.85 -18.74 12.82
C ASP A 162 -3.32 -17.59 13.70
N GLU A 163 -2.00 -17.46 13.79
CA GLU A 163 -1.33 -16.46 14.63
C GLU A 163 -1.80 -15.02 14.36
N ALA A 164 -2.04 -14.68 13.10
CA ALA A 164 -2.55 -13.36 12.72
C ALA A 164 -4.00 -13.16 13.19
N ILE A 165 -4.81 -14.20 13.14
CA ILE A 165 -6.21 -14.18 13.62
C ILE A 165 -6.25 -14.10 15.14
N GLU A 166 -5.43 -14.87 15.84
CA GLU A 166 -5.31 -14.79 17.31
C GLU A 166 -4.93 -13.37 17.76
N TYR A 167 -3.90 -12.78 17.11
CA TYR A 167 -3.50 -11.40 17.37
C TYR A 167 -4.64 -10.40 17.11
N LEU A 168 -5.34 -10.53 15.97
CA LEU A 168 -6.49 -9.68 15.63
C LEU A 168 -7.58 -9.78 16.70
N LEU A 169 -7.94 -10.99 17.11
CA LEU A 169 -8.98 -11.25 18.12
C LEU A 169 -8.59 -10.69 19.48
N GLU A 170 -7.33 -10.86 19.91
CA GLU A 170 -6.81 -10.27 21.15
C GLU A 170 -7.01 -8.75 21.17
N LYS A 171 -6.56 -8.06 20.11
CA LYS A 171 -6.70 -6.60 20.00
C LYS A 171 -8.16 -6.16 19.96
N ARG A 172 -9.02 -6.90 19.25
CA ARG A 172 -10.46 -6.59 19.19
C ARG A 172 -11.16 -6.80 20.53
N ARG A 173 -10.83 -7.85 21.25
CA ARG A 173 -11.38 -8.10 22.60
C ARG A 173 -10.97 -6.99 23.58
N ALA A 174 -9.72 -6.55 23.54
CA ALA A 174 -9.23 -5.43 24.35
C ALA A 174 -9.96 -4.09 24.09
N LEU A 175 -10.57 -3.94 22.91
CA LEU A 175 -11.38 -2.77 22.53
C LEU A 175 -12.90 -2.98 22.77
N GLY A 176 -13.31 -4.08 23.40
CA GLY A 176 -14.73 -4.38 23.64
C GLY A 176 -15.41 -5.18 22.52
N GLY A 177 -14.67 -5.79 21.60
CA GLY A 177 -15.19 -6.64 20.53
C GLY A 177 -15.24 -5.97 19.15
N PHE A 178 -15.92 -6.59 18.18
CA PHE A 178 -15.94 -6.16 16.80
C PHE A 178 -16.89 -4.99 16.53
N VAL A 179 -18.00 -4.95 17.26
CA VAL A 179 -18.98 -3.88 17.17
C VAL A 179 -18.97 -3.12 18.49
N PRO A 180 -18.63 -1.82 18.49
CA PRO A 180 -18.70 -1.02 19.69
C PRO A 180 -20.13 -1.03 20.24
N GLU A 181 -20.25 -1.19 21.54
CA GLU A 181 -21.54 -1.09 22.22
C GLU A 181 -22.09 0.34 22.05
N ARG A 182 -23.23 0.46 21.38
CA ARG A 182 -23.89 1.76 21.25
C ARG A 182 -24.65 2.04 22.54
N ARG A 183 -24.27 3.10 23.24
CA ARG A 183 -25.05 3.60 24.38
C ARG A 183 -26.37 4.19 23.83
N SER A 184 -27.46 3.49 24.08
CA SER A 184 -28.81 3.95 23.70
C SER A 184 -29.50 4.80 24.77
N LYS A 185 -28.89 4.93 25.96
CA LYS A 185 -29.42 5.79 27.04
C LYS A 185 -28.68 7.10 27.09
N PHE A 186 -29.41 8.20 26.91
CA PHE A 186 -28.91 9.54 27.18
C PHE A 186 -28.70 9.67 28.70
N THR A 187 -27.54 10.18 29.11
CA THR A 187 -27.41 10.67 30.49
C THR A 187 -28.27 11.91 30.60
N GLN A 188 -29.34 11.86 31.39
CA GLN A 188 -30.04 13.10 31.75
C GLN A 188 -29.06 13.99 32.49
N VAL A 189 -28.88 15.21 31.98
CA VAL A 189 -28.11 16.31 32.63
C VAL A 189 -28.98 16.89 33.71
#